data_403133c5952ed801de321bfed8855e12
#
_entry.id   403133c5952ed801de321bfed8855e12
#
_cell.length_a   1.000
_cell.length_b   1.000
_cell.length_c   1.000
_cell.angle_alpha   90.00
_cell.angle_beta   90.00
_cell.angle_gamma   90.00
#
_symmetry.space_group_name_H-M   'P 1'
#
loop_
_entity.id
_entity.type
_entity.pdbx_description
1 polymer ?
#
loop_
_entity_poly.entity_id
_entity_poly.type
_entity_poly.pdbx_seq_one_letter_code
_entity_poly.pdbx_strand_id
1 'polypeptide(L)'
;MKFIAFVVALLLSGNAFASDKNFYTRFDMAYTIGVEDGVKDGFSWQTGFGWKWFDAIRTEMTFDYMRNDLGDSLRGEALHGRISSKAVFVNAAWDVFSVRSITPYVMAGIGVSKNKIQKTRVGTVVVSKKRRTAYPWQTGGGIGFSLPKGLTLDIGYVYTNLGRFDWDDLPDKDVRLQRFSVGLRYDF
;
A
#
# COMPACT_ATOMS: atom_id res chain seq x y z
N MET A 1 -10.02 -19.08 -3.73
CA MET A 1 -9.30 -19.87 -4.75
C MET A 1 -8.82 -19.03 -5.95
N LYS A 2 -9.60 -18.14 -6.56
CA LYS A 2 -9.17 -17.33 -7.73
C LYS A 2 -8.01 -16.34 -7.41
N PHE A 3 -7.88 -15.90 -6.18
CA PHE A 3 -6.84 -14.93 -5.74
C PHE A 3 -5.47 -15.61 -5.56
N ILE A 4 -5.44 -16.81 -4.98
CA ILE A 4 -4.20 -17.60 -4.83
C ILE A 4 -3.66 -18.00 -6.21
N ALA A 5 -4.55 -18.36 -7.15
CA ALA A 5 -4.18 -18.68 -8.52
C ALA A 5 -3.58 -17.47 -9.26
N PHE A 6 -4.04 -16.24 -8.97
CA PHE A 6 -3.49 -15.01 -9.55
C PHE A 6 -2.08 -14.69 -9.02
N VAL A 7 -1.87 -14.84 -7.71
CA VAL A 7 -0.54 -14.65 -7.08
C VAL A 7 0.45 -15.70 -7.59
N VAL A 8 0.03 -16.96 -7.69
CA VAL A 8 0.85 -18.05 -8.26
C VAL A 8 1.13 -17.80 -9.75
N ALA A 9 0.17 -17.31 -10.53
CA ALA A 9 0.38 -16.96 -11.93
C ALA A 9 1.35 -15.80 -12.10
N LEU A 10 1.35 -14.81 -11.21
CA LEU A 10 2.30 -13.69 -11.19
C LEU A 10 3.72 -14.17 -10.86
N LEU A 11 3.85 -15.11 -9.94
CA LEU A 11 5.13 -15.76 -9.61
C LEU A 11 5.64 -16.66 -10.75
N LEU A 12 4.75 -17.29 -11.51
CA LEU A 12 5.11 -18.17 -12.62
C LEU A 12 5.37 -17.41 -13.93
N SER A 13 4.74 -16.26 -14.17
CA SER A 13 5.03 -15.43 -15.34
C SER A 13 6.38 -14.72 -15.28
N GLY A 14 6.99 -14.67 -14.10
CA GLY A 14 8.36 -14.17 -13.90
C GLY A 14 9.45 -14.94 -14.65
N ASN A 15 9.18 -16.18 -15.06
CA ASN A 15 10.17 -16.99 -15.81
C ASN A 15 10.58 -16.38 -17.17
N ALA A 16 9.82 -15.42 -17.72
CA ALA A 16 10.21 -14.71 -18.94
C ALA A 16 11.30 -13.63 -18.69
N PHE A 17 11.50 -13.22 -17.44
CA PHE A 17 12.51 -12.25 -17.00
C PHE A 17 13.62 -12.87 -16.16
N ALA A 18 13.62 -14.18 -15.99
CA ALA A 18 14.46 -14.96 -15.09
C ALA A 18 15.95 -15.03 -15.45
N SER A 19 16.40 -14.24 -16.42
CA SER A 19 17.83 -14.14 -16.77
C SER A 19 18.59 -13.07 -15.99
N ASP A 20 17.89 -12.20 -15.25
CA ASP A 20 18.51 -11.04 -14.62
C ASP A 20 18.29 -11.10 -13.09
N LYS A 21 19.37 -11.43 -12.37
CA LYS A 21 19.40 -11.56 -10.89
C LYS A 21 18.98 -10.30 -10.12
N ASN A 22 18.72 -9.20 -10.84
CA ASN A 22 18.36 -7.91 -10.27
C ASN A 22 16.87 -7.70 -10.17
N PHE A 23 16.06 -8.55 -10.81
CA PHE A 23 14.61 -8.42 -10.83
C PHE A 23 13.97 -9.21 -9.68
N TYR A 24 12.94 -8.65 -9.08
CA TYR A 24 12.14 -9.32 -8.05
C TYR A 24 10.67 -8.96 -8.11
N THR A 25 9.84 -9.81 -7.53
CA THR A 25 8.43 -9.54 -7.26
C THR A 25 8.16 -9.51 -5.77
N ARG A 26 7.10 -8.80 -5.36
CA ARG A 26 6.67 -8.75 -3.96
C ARG A 26 5.17 -8.82 -3.82
N PHE A 27 4.75 -9.33 -2.69
CA PHE A 27 3.37 -9.31 -2.23
C PHE A 27 3.34 -9.05 -0.72
N ASP A 28 2.56 -8.05 -0.30
CA ASP A 28 2.44 -7.68 1.11
C ASP A 28 0.97 -7.60 1.51
N MET A 29 0.71 -7.96 2.75
CA MET A 29 -0.53 -7.70 3.47
C MET A 29 -0.25 -6.71 4.58
N ALA A 30 -1.16 -5.78 4.83
CA ALA A 30 -0.97 -4.78 5.86
C ALA A 30 -2.26 -4.48 6.62
N TYR A 31 -2.09 -4.26 7.91
CA TYR A 31 -3.06 -3.60 8.76
C TYR A 31 -2.88 -2.08 8.64
N THR A 32 -3.97 -1.38 8.41
CA THR A 32 -3.96 0.06 8.14
C THR A 32 -4.67 0.78 9.28
N ILE A 33 -3.99 1.75 9.87
CA ILE A 33 -4.52 2.62 10.92
C ILE A 33 -4.76 4.00 10.32
N GLY A 34 -5.98 4.54 10.48
CA GLY A 34 -6.29 5.92 10.12
C GLY A 34 -5.64 6.89 11.10
N VAL A 35 -4.94 7.90 10.58
CA VAL A 35 -4.33 8.97 11.42
C VAL A 35 -5.32 10.09 11.68
N GLU A 36 -6.31 10.26 10.81
CA GLU A 36 -7.31 11.32 10.90
C GLU A 36 -8.57 10.84 11.64
N ASP A 37 -9.18 11.75 12.41
CA ASP A 37 -10.45 11.51 13.07
C ASP A 37 -11.52 11.10 12.04
N GLY A 38 -12.20 9.99 12.31
CA GLY A 38 -13.26 9.48 11.43
C GLY A 38 -12.80 8.44 10.39
N VAL A 39 -11.52 8.12 10.29
CA VAL A 39 -11.01 6.98 9.50
C VAL A 39 -10.70 5.83 10.43
N LYS A 40 -11.49 4.78 10.37
CA LYS A 40 -11.26 3.55 11.15
C LYS A 40 -10.15 2.71 10.51
N ASP A 41 -9.66 1.80 11.31
CA ASP A 41 -8.68 0.81 10.87
C ASP A 41 -9.20 -0.02 9.70
N GLY A 42 -8.27 -0.54 8.93
CA GLY A 42 -8.59 -1.28 7.74
C GLY A 42 -7.54 -2.31 7.36
N PHE A 43 -7.75 -2.88 6.21
CA PHE A 43 -6.85 -3.84 5.61
C PHE A 43 -6.40 -3.36 4.24
N SER A 44 -5.12 -3.58 3.95
CA SER A 44 -4.58 -3.33 2.62
C SER A 44 -3.73 -4.51 2.15
N TRP A 45 -3.59 -4.61 0.85
CA TRP A 45 -2.61 -5.49 0.23
C TRP A 45 -1.91 -4.75 -0.90
N GLN A 46 -0.70 -5.15 -1.16
CA GLN A 46 0.19 -4.58 -2.16
C GLN A 46 0.84 -5.71 -2.93
N THR A 47 0.96 -5.54 -4.23
CA THR A 47 1.78 -6.39 -5.08
C THR A 47 2.59 -5.53 -6.02
N GLY A 48 3.75 -6.01 -6.42
CA GLY A 48 4.61 -5.24 -7.30
C GLY A 48 5.81 -6.02 -7.79
N PHE A 49 6.60 -5.30 -8.53
CA PHE A 49 7.88 -5.76 -9.04
C PHE A 49 8.91 -4.66 -8.86
N GLY A 50 10.16 -5.04 -8.76
CA GLY A 50 11.26 -4.13 -8.55
C GLY A 50 12.55 -4.55 -9.22
N TRP A 51 13.46 -3.61 -9.26
CA TRP A 51 14.78 -3.76 -9.84
C TRP A 51 15.84 -3.31 -8.83
N LYS A 52 16.86 -4.12 -8.62
CA LYS A 52 18.04 -3.79 -7.82
C LYS A 52 19.09 -3.17 -8.74
N TRP A 53 19.40 -1.90 -8.54
CA TRP A 53 20.42 -1.20 -9.31
C TRP A 53 21.83 -1.48 -8.83
N PHE A 54 21.95 -1.58 -7.49
CA PHE A 54 23.17 -1.90 -6.76
C PHE A 54 22.79 -2.72 -5.54
N ASP A 55 23.76 -3.18 -4.79
CA ASP A 55 23.51 -3.98 -3.58
C ASP A 55 22.65 -3.27 -2.53
N ALA A 56 22.59 -1.93 -2.59
CA ALA A 56 21.91 -1.12 -1.61
C ALA A 56 20.67 -0.37 -2.14
N ILE A 57 20.48 -0.23 -3.45
CA ILE A 57 19.40 0.62 -4.02
C ILE A 57 18.47 -0.22 -4.90
N ARG A 58 17.18 -0.09 -4.65
CA ARG A 58 16.10 -0.72 -5.43
C ARG A 58 15.05 0.29 -5.83
N THR A 59 14.46 0.09 -6.99
CA THR A 59 13.22 0.76 -7.39
C THR A 59 12.11 -0.24 -7.53
N GLU A 60 10.90 0.15 -7.15
CA GLU A 60 9.73 -0.73 -7.13
C GLU A 60 8.55 -0.03 -7.79
N MET A 61 7.79 -0.76 -8.57
CA MET A 61 6.47 -0.35 -8.99
C MET A 61 5.43 -1.22 -8.28
N THR A 62 4.54 -0.61 -7.51
CA THR A 62 3.56 -1.33 -6.70
C THR A 62 2.14 -0.94 -7.02
N PHE A 63 1.24 -1.93 -6.91
CA PHE A 63 -0.21 -1.78 -6.97
C PHE A 63 -0.77 -2.00 -5.58
N ASP A 64 -1.34 -0.98 -5.02
CA ASP A 64 -1.86 -0.97 -3.67
C ASP A 64 -3.38 -0.92 -3.67
N TYR A 65 -3.99 -1.77 -2.87
CA TYR A 65 -5.41 -1.72 -2.56
C TYR A 65 -5.61 -1.53 -1.07
N MET A 66 -6.27 -0.45 -0.70
CA MET A 66 -6.56 -0.09 0.68
C MET A 66 -8.05 0.03 0.90
N ARG A 67 -8.52 -0.44 2.04
CA ARG A 67 -9.92 -0.40 2.43
C ARG A 67 -10.03 -0.11 3.91
N ASN A 68 -10.60 1.05 4.21
CA ASN A 68 -10.85 1.52 5.56
C ASN A 68 -12.33 1.86 5.71
N ASP A 69 -12.90 1.59 6.87
CA ASP A 69 -14.25 2.00 7.19
C ASP A 69 -14.22 3.42 7.79
N LEU A 70 -15.29 4.18 7.56
CA LEU A 70 -15.48 5.50 8.16
C LEU A 70 -16.19 5.34 9.50
N GLY A 71 -15.70 5.99 10.53
CA GLY A 71 -16.25 5.95 11.87
C GLY A 71 -17.18 7.11 12.20
N ASP A 72 -17.86 6.98 13.33
CA ASP A 72 -19.05 7.70 13.77
C ASP A 72 -18.88 9.15 14.24
N SER A 73 -17.87 9.92 13.90
CA SER A 73 -17.68 11.21 14.55
C SER A 73 -17.25 12.37 13.63
N LEU A 74 -18.08 12.67 12.65
CA LEU A 74 -18.10 14.01 12.08
C LEU A 74 -19.47 14.66 12.38
N ARG A 75 -19.52 15.57 13.40
CA ARG A 75 -20.70 16.32 13.82
C ARG A 75 -21.82 15.55 14.56
N GLY A 76 -21.49 14.48 15.31
CA GLY A 76 -22.51 13.82 16.17
C GLY A 76 -23.58 13.01 15.43
N GLU A 77 -23.45 12.80 14.12
CA GLU A 77 -24.33 11.94 13.33
C GLU A 77 -23.58 10.67 12.90
N ALA A 78 -24.25 9.53 13.00
CA ALA A 78 -23.70 8.23 12.62
C ALA A 78 -23.37 8.17 11.12
N LEU A 79 -22.09 8.29 10.80
CA LEU A 79 -21.54 8.19 9.45
C LEU A 79 -21.13 6.73 9.18
N HIS A 80 -21.93 6.01 8.41
CA HIS A 80 -21.57 4.67 7.95
C HIS A 80 -21.11 4.73 6.50
N GLY A 81 -19.82 4.72 6.29
CA GLY A 81 -19.21 4.75 4.96
C GLY A 81 -17.98 3.89 4.86
N ARG A 82 -17.49 3.70 3.63
CA ARG A 82 -16.27 2.98 3.35
C ARG A 82 -15.45 3.72 2.32
N ILE A 83 -14.18 3.89 2.64
CA ILE A 83 -13.18 4.40 1.69
C ILE A 83 -12.47 3.20 1.08
N SER A 84 -12.38 3.17 -0.25
CA SER A 84 -11.53 2.24 -0.99
C SER A 84 -10.61 3.02 -1.90
N SER A 85 -9.32 2.81 -1.77
CA SER A 85 -8.28 3.40 -2.61
C SER A 85 -7.59 2.32 -3.42
N LYS A 86 -7.37 2.62 -4.70
CA LYS A 86 -6.50 1.85 -5.59
C LYS A 86 -5.41 2.79 -6.06
N ALA A 87 -4.17 2.45 -5.77
CA ALA A 87 -3.03 3.28 -6.12
C ALA A 87 -1.96 2.50 -6.88
N VAL A 88 -1.20 3.22 -7.67
CA VAL A 88 0.04 2.76 -8.28
C VAL A 88 1.14 3.68 -7.75
N PHE A 89 2.19 3.09 -7.17
CA PHE A 89 3.34 3.83 -6.69
C PHE A 89 4.60 3.44 -7.45
N VAL A 90 5.49 4.41 -7.59
CA VAL A 90 6.90 4.20 -7.89
C VAL A 90 7.67 4.55 -6.61
N ASN A 91 8.41 3.59 -6.10
CA ASN A 91 9.15 3.68 -4.85
C ASN A 91 10.65 3.55 -5.13
N ALA A 92 11.45 4.27 -4.36
CA ALA A 92 12.86 4.00 -4.18
C ALA A 92 13.09 3.45 -2.78
N ALA A 93 13.85 2.39 -2.65
CA ALA A 93 14.23 1.80 -1.39
C ALA A 93 15.75 1.72 -1.28
N TRP A 94 16.24 1.98 -0.08
CA TRP A 94 17.65 1.89 0.27
C TRP A 94 17.83 0.84 1.37
N ASP A 95 18.55 -0.23 1.05
CA ASP A 95 18.97 -1.27 1.98
C ASP A 95 20.18 -0.74 2.76
N VAL A 96 19.99 -0.37 4.03
CA VAL A 96 20.96 0.41 4.82
C VAL A 96 22.23 -0.39 5.08
N PHE A 97 22.06 -1.66 5.42
CA PHE A 97 23.14 -2.65 5.54
C PHE A 97 22.54 -4.06 5.48
N SER A 98 23.40 -5.05 5.25
CA SER A 98 23.00 -6.47 5.32
C SER A 98 23.95 -7.23 6.24
N VAL A 99 23.39 -7.83 7.29
CA VAL A 99 24.15 -8.66 8.23
C VAL A 99 23.49 -10.03 8.30
N ARG A 100 24.21 -11.03 7.86
CA ARG A 100 23.69 -12.41 7.70
C ARG A 100 22.45 -12.42 6.81
N SER A 101 21.27 -12.70 7.41
CA SER A 101 19.99 -12.75 6.71
C SER A 101 19.09 -11.55 6.97
N ILE A 102 19.59 -10.51 7.62
CA ILE A 102 18.79 -9.35 8.07
C ILE A 102 19.23 -8.11 7.30
N THR A 103 18.27 -7.47 6.64
CA THR A 103 18.51 -6.27 5.83
C THR A 103 17.47 -5.19 6.20
N PRO A 104 17.80 -4.25 7.09
CA PRO A 104 16.98 -3.06 7.30
C PRO A 104 16.97 -2.17 6.06
N TYR A 105 15.82 -1.59 5.76
CA TYR A 105 15.67 -0.68 4.63
C TYR A 105 14.78 0.51 4.97
N VAL A 106 14.96 1.59 4.23
CA VAL A 106 14.07 2.75 4.19
C VAL A 106 13.55 2.94 2.78
N MET A 107 12.36 3.52 2.64
CA MET A 107 11.76 3.73 1.34
C MET A 107 10.99 5.05 1.27
N ALA A 108 10.89 5.60 0.07
CA ALA A 108 9.99 6.69 -0.27
C ALA A 108 9.41 6.47 -1.67
N GLY A 109 8.20 6.97 -1.90
CA GLY A 109 7.53 6.81 -3.18
C GLY A 109 6.45 7.83 -3.43
N ILE A 110 6.13 7.98 -4.70
CA ILE A 110 5.06 8.82 -5.21
C ILE A 110 4.16 7.99 -6.11
N GLY A 111 2.90 8.39 -6.24
CA GLY A 111 1.97 7.57 -7.00
C GLY A 111 0.77 8.33 -7.55
N VAL A 112 -0.12 7.55 -8.15
CA VAL A 112 -1.44 8.00 -8.59
C VAL A 112 -2.48 7.07 -7.98
N SER A 113 -3.52 7.64 -7.39
CA SER A 113 -4.60 6.87 -6.79
C SER A 113 -5.96 7.23 -7.36
N LYS A 114 -6.85 6.24 -7.36
CA LYS A 114 -8.29 6.39 -7.59
C LYS A 114 -9.01 6.05 -6.31
N ASN A 115 -9.53 7.08 -5.67
CA ASN A 115 -10.22 6.98 -4.40
C ASN A 115 -11.73 6.91 -4.65
N LYS A 116 -12.41 6.03 -3.93
CA LYS A 116 -13.85 5.82 -4.05
C LYS A 116 -14.46 5.76 -2.67
N ILE A 117 -15.41 6.65 -2.43
CA ILE A 117 -16.26 6.61 -1.25
C ILE A 117 -17.54 5.86 -1.60
N GLN A 118 -17.88 4.85 -0.83
CA GLN A 118 -19.13 4.09 -1.00
C GLN A 118 -20.12 4.53 0.05
N LYS A 119 -21.32 4.92 -0.43
CA LYS A 119 -22.52 5.29 0.32
C LYS A 119 -22.29 5.65 1.79
N THR A 120 -22.31 6.93 2.05
CA THR A 120 -22.37 7.46 3.40
C THR A 120 -23.84 7.84 3.65
N ARG A 121 -24.48 7.27 4.66
CA ARG A 121 -25.76 7.76 5.17
C ARG A 121 -25.47 8.76 6.27
N VAL A 122 -25.88 9.99 6.08
CA VAL A 122 -25.90 11.03 7.10
C VAL A 122 -27.37 11.32 7.36
N GLY A 123 -27.95 10.77 8.44
CA GLY A 123 -29.40 10.87 8.69
C GLY A 123 -30.22 10.38 7.50
N THR A 124 -31.03 11.28 6.89
CA THR A 124 -31.87 11.02 5.70
C THR A 124 -31.16 11.30 4.37
N VAL A 125 -29.98 11.90 4.37
CA VAL A 125 -29.25 12.30 3.16
C VAL A 125 -28.33 11.18 2.68
N VAL A 126 -28.51 10.72 1.46
CA VAL A 126 -27.62 9.75 0.80
C VAL A 126 -26.61 10.53 -0.03
N VAL A 127 -25.35 10.61 0.46
CA VAL A 127 -24.27 11.23 -0.30
C VAL A 127 -23.84 10.29 -1.44
N SER A 128 -23.89 10.83 -2.65
CA SER A 128 -23.60 10.11 -3.88
C SER A 128 -22.14 9.66 -3.96
N LYS A 129 -21.95 8.55 -4.65
CA LYS A 129 -20.67 7.92 -4.95
C LYS A 129 -19.75 8.87 -5.75
N LYS A 130 -18.71 9.39 -5.15
CA LYS A 130 -17.73 10.26 -5.80
C LYS A 130 -16.41 9.49 -6.05
N ARG A 131 -15.82 9.69 -7.21
CA ARG A 131 -14.51 9.14 -7.57
C ARG A 131 -13.57 10.31 -7.83
N ARG A 132 -12.36 10.24 -7.28
CA ARG A 132 -11.32 11.25 -7.51
C ARG A 132 -9.96 10.61 -7.75
N THR A 133 -9.19 11.24 -8.62
CA THR A 133 -7.77 10.95 -8.78
C THR A 133 -6.99 11.86 -7.86
N ALA A 134 -6.01 11.30 -7.14
CA ALA A 134 -5.09 12.03 -6.29
C ALA A 134 -3.66 11.57 -6.55
N TYR A 135 -2.69 12.36 -6.10
CA TYR A 135 -1.26 12.08 -6.20
C TYR A 135 -0.70 11.80 -4.80
N PRO A 136 -0.81 10.56 -4.32
CA PRO A 136 -0.31 10.17 -3.03
C PRO A 136 1.20 10.09 -3.01
N TRP A 137 1.75 10.25 -1.81
CA TRP A 137 3.14 9.94 -1.52
C TRP A 137 3.22 9.04 -0.29
N GLN A 138 4.31 8.30 -0.17
CA GLN A 138 4.54 7.41 0.96
C GLN A 138 6.01 7.39 1.35
N THR A 139 6.26 7.13 2.63
CA THR A 139 7.60 6.90 3.18
C THR A 139 7.52 5.87 4.27
N GLY A 140 8.59 5.14 4.47
CA GLY A 140 8.59 4.10 5.47
C GLY A 140 9.90 3.35 5.53
N GLY A 141 9.86 2.20 6.15
CA GLY A 141 11.01 1.32 6.25
C GLY A 141 10.59 -0.02 6.84
N GLY A 142 11.55 -0.91 6.92
CA GLY A 142 11.30 -2.24 7.44
C GLY A 142 12.57 -3.07 7.55
N ILE A 143 12.37 -4.34 7.77
CA ILE A 143 13.43 -5.33 7.87
C ILE A 143 13.08 -6.50 6.95
N GLY A 144 14.00 -6.83 6.05
CA GLY A 144 13.96 -8.03 5.23
C GLY A 144 14.72 -9.16 5.89
N PHE A 145 14.13 -10.35 5.92
CA PHE A 145 14.76 -11.58 6.39
C PHE A 145 14.96 -12.50 5.19
N SER A 146 16.20 -12.63 4.74
CA SER A 146 16.54 -13.50 3.61
C SER A 146 16.37 -14.97 3.97
N LEU A 147 15.60 -15.67 3.15
CA LEU A 147 15.30 -17.10 3.25
C LEU A 147 15.96 -17.85 2.09
N PRO A 148 16.07 -19.18 2.16
CA PRO A 148 16.58 -19.97 1.04
C PRO A 148 15.76 -19.77 -0.25
N LYS A 149 16.39 -20.02 -1.40
CA LYS A 149 15.78 -20.01 -2.74
C LYS A 149 15.29 -18.63 -3.21
N GLY A 150 16.01 -17.56 -2.87
CA GLY A 150 15.67 -16.21 -3.35
C GLY A 150 14.43 -15.58 -2.68
N LEU A 151 13.92 -16.17 -1.60
CA LEU A 151 12.82 -15.60 -0.84
C LEU A 151 13.32 -14.63 0.22
N THR A 152 12.55 -13.57 0.46
CA THR A 152 12.76 -12.65 1.58
C THR A 152 11.40 -12.38 2.25
N LEU A 153 11.35 -12.53 3.57
CA LEU A 153 10.22 -12.09 4.39
C LEU A 153 10.45 -10.63 4.77
N ASP A 154 9.57 -9.74 4.38
CA ASP A 154 9.62 -8.31 4.71
C ASP A 154 8.61 -7.98 5.82
N ILE A 155 9.06 -7.30 6.88
CA ILE A 155 8.21 -6.69 7.90
C ILE A 155 8.44 -5.20 7.84
N GLY A 156 7.39 -4.41 7.65
CA GLY A 156 7.53 -2.99 7.37
C GLY A 156 6.47 -2.12 8.01
N TYR A 157 6.83 -0.84 8.10
CA TYR A 157 5.94 0.26 8.45
C TYR A 157 6.01 1.30 7.34
N VAL A 158 4.84 1.74 6.86
CA VAL A 158 4.72 2.75 5.81
C VAL A 158 3.68 3.79 6.21
N TYR A 159 4.08 5.04 6.18
CA TYR A 159 3.20 6.19 6.24
C TYR A 159 2.81 6.62 4.84
N THR A 160 1.52 6.75 4.58
CA THR A 160 0.98 7.12 3.27
C THR A 160 0.06 8.33 3.41
N ASN A 161 0.32 9.38 2.64
CA ASN A 161 -0.60 10.49 2.44
C ASN A 161 -1.32 10.28 1.11
N LEU A 162 -2.63 10.02 1.15
CA LEU A 162 -3.45 9.77 -0.04
C LEU A 162 -3.86 11.05 -0.76
N GLY A 163 -3.44 12.23 -0.26
CA GLY A 163 -3.78 13.54 -0.80
C GLY A 163 -5.16 14.01 -0.36
N ARG A 164 -5.59 15.11 -0.96
CA ARG A 164 -6.84 15.80 -0.59
C ARG A 164 -8.06 15.05 -1.12
N PHE A 165 -9.04 14.94 -0.23
CA PHE A 165 -10.40 14.51 -0.57
C PHE A 165 -11.31 15.74 -0.50
N ASP A 166 -11.86 16.20 -1.64
CA ASP A 166 -12.91 17.22 -1.64
C ASP A 166 -14.22 16.61 -1.15
N TRP A 167 -14.66 17.11 -0.06
CA TRP A 167 -16.01 16.93 0.46
C TRP A 167 -16.77 18.22 0.14
N ASP A 168 -17.86 18.16 -0.60
CA ASP A 168 -18.59 19.37 -1.05
C ASP A 168 -19.05 20.28 0.12
N ASP A 169 -19.02 19.81 1.40
CA ASP A 169 -19.44 20.54 2.59
C ASP A 169 -18.46 20.44 3.78
N LEU A 170 -17.27 19.89 3.60
CA LEU A 170 -16.27 19.74 4.66
C LEU A 170 -14.93 20.34 4.23
N PRO A 171 -14.16 20.94 5.16
CA PRO A 171 -12.85 21.48 4.84
C PRO A 171 -11.95 20.39 4.24
N ASP A 172 -11.22 20.76 3.19
CA ASP A 172 -10.20 19.93 2.52
C ASP A 172 -9.28 19.29 3.54
N LYS A 173 -9.44 17.98 3.78
CA LYS A 173 -8.52 17.22 4.65
C LYS A 173 -7.72 16.22 3.84
N ASP A 174 -6.43 16.17 4.11
CA ASP A 174 -5.56 15.10 3.63
C ASP A 174 -5.89 13.81 4.39
N VAL A 175 -6.07 12.71 3.68
CA VAL A 175 -6.22 11.39 4.32
C VAL A 175 -4.86 10.76 4.49
N ARG A 176 -4.48 10.51 5.72
CA ARG A 176 -3.20 9.95 6.12
C ARG A 176 -3.41 8.59 6.76
N LEU A 177 -2.58 7.64 6.39
CA LEU A 177 -2.67 6.25 6.84
C LEU A 177 -1.30 5.76 7.31
N GLN A 178 -1.30 4.98 8.38
CA GLN A 178 -0.16 4.19 8.82
C GLN A 178 -0.42 2.72 8.48
N ARG A 179 0.57 2.05 7.94
CA ARG A 179 0.45 0.65 7.53
C ARG A 179 1.54 -0.18 8.18
N PHE A 180 1.16 -1.24 8.86
CA PHE A 180 2.06 -2.29 9.34
C PHE A 180 1.91 -3.49 8.41
N SER A 181 2.97 -3.87 7.72
CA SER A 181 2.94 -4.88 6.67
C SER A 181 3.81 -6.07 6.97
N VAL A 182 3.35 -7.22 6.49
CA VAL A 182 4.14 -8.44 6.34
C VAL A 182 4.02 -8.89 4.90
N GLY A 183 5.14 -9.18 4.27
CA GLY A 183 5.18 -9.54 2.87
C GLY A 183 6.26 -10.55 2.52
N LEU A 184 6.15 -11.03 1.31
CA LEU A 184 7.14 -11.91 0.68
C LEU A 184 7.66 -11.26 -0.59
N ARG A 185 8.97 -11.27 -0.74
CA ARG A 185 9.69 -10.87 -1.94
C ARG A 185 10.42 -12.09 -2.50
N TYR A 186 10.36 -12.24 -3.81
CA TYR A 186 11.06 -13.31 -4.53
C TYR A 186 12.02 -12.71 -5.56
N ASP A 187 13.29 -12.98 -5.39
CA ASP A 187 14.37 -12.62 -6.31
C ASP A 187 14.55 -13.75 -7.35
N PHE A 188 14.61 -13.40 -8.64
CA PHE A 188 14.72 -14.35 -9.75
C PHE A 188 16.17 -14.74 -10.03
#